data_3e002a169ffafa8fb73fdd379b72b618
#
_entry.id   3e002a169ffafa8fb73fdd379b72b618
#
_cell.length_a   1.000
_cell.length_b   1.000
_cell.length_c   1.000
_cell.angle_alpha   90.00
_cell.angle_beta   90.00
_cell.angle_gamma   90.00
#
_symmetry.space_group_name_H-M   'P 1'
#
loop_
_entity.id
_entity.type
_entity.pdbx_description
1 polymer ?
#
loop_
_entity_poly.entity_id
_entity_poly.type
_entity_poly.pdbx_seq_one_letter_code
_entity_poly.pdbx_strand_id
1 'polypeptide(L)'
;MAVINNQYLEPLRISIYGRSKVGKTTLAAGIPGCHVLNFANVEVEDLQKVTIKAHGGDSFVACEKLADAGKFDMNNYHYIVGWSDYKATVGKIVKSLPKRESSDPRPWIIYDDTTNFRMMARVQYEDEKNKVPGKMQWG
;
A
#
# COMPACT_ATOMS: atom_id res chain seq x y z
N MET A 1 -0.12 -37.38 13.26
CA MET A 1 0.28 -36.22 12.50
C MET A 1 -0.61 -35.05 12.88
N ALA A 2 -0.04 -33.95 13.31
CA ALA A 2 -0.82 -32.79 13.66
C ALA A 2 -1.44 -32.21 12.37
N VAL A 3 -2.74 -32.15 12.34
CA VAL A 3 -3.44 -31.43 11.26
C VAL A 3 -3.28 -29.95 11.54
N ILE A 4 -2.55 -29.26 10.68
CA ILE A 4 -2.48 -27.81 10.77
C ILE A 4 -3.84 -27.27 10.32
N ASN A 5 -4.56 -26.70 11.27
CA ASN A 5 -5.84 -26.12 10.98
C ASN A 5 -5.62 -24.71 10.42
N ASN A 6 -5.86 -24.54 9.13
CA ASN A 6 -5.63 -23.27 8.43
C ASN A 6 -6.37 -22.07 9.03
N GLN A 7 -7.45 -22.31 9.77
CA GLN A 7 -8.16 -21.22 10.44
C GLN A 7 -7.35 -20.53 11.53
N TYR A 8 -6.29 -21.18 12.04
CA TYR A 8 -5.41 -20.61 13.06
C TYR A 8 -4.13 -20.02 12.48
N LEU A 9 -3.93 -20.09 11.17
CA LEU A 9 -2.80 -19.43 10.55
C LEU A 9 -3.06 -17.92 10.48
N GLU A 10 -2.29 -17.16 11.24
CA GLU A 10 -2.33 -15.72 11.16
C GLU A 10 -1.75 -15.25 9.83
N PRO A 11 -2.27 -14.12 9.28
CA PRO A 11 -1.66 -13.51 8.11
C PRO A 11 -0.19 -13.19 8.37
N LEU A 12 0.68 -13.57 7.47
CA LEU A 12 2.09 -13.25 7.56
C LEU A 12 2.31 -11.76 7.29
N ARG A 13 3.04 -11.11 8.18
CA ARG A 13 3.43 -9.72 8.06
C ARG A 13 4.95 -9.63 8.06
N ILE A 14 5.50 -8.99 7.04
CA ILE A 14 6.94 -8.85 6.88
C ILE A 14 7.26 -7.37 6.75
N SER A 15 8.28 -6.92 7.48
CA SER A 15 8.84 -5.58 7.31
C SER A 15 10.21 -5.68 6.67
N ILE A 16 10.44 -4.87 5.64
CA ILE A 16 11.72 -4.80 4.93
C ILE A 16 12.35 -3.45 5.20
N TYR A 17 13.55 -3.48 5.75
CA TYR A 17 14.32 -2.29 6.07
C TYR A 17 15.58 -2.21 5.21
N GLY A 18 16.00 -1.01 4.90
CA GLY A 18 17.23 -0.77 4.17
C GLY A 18 17.31 0.66 3.68
N ARG A 19 18.49 1.03 3.18
CA ARG A 19 18.70 2.34 2.58
C ARG A 19 17.89 2.51 1.31
N SER A 20 17.66 3.75 0.90
CA SER A 20 17.04 4.06 -0.39
C SER A 20 17.83 3.42 -1.54
N LYS A 21 17.12 2.97 -2.57
CA LYS A 21 17.70 2.44 -3.81
C LYS A 21 18.49 1.13 -3.67
N VAL A 22 18.24 0.36 -2.61
CA VAL A 22 18.86 -0.97 -2.46
C VAL A 22 18.01 -2.11 -3.07
N GLY A 23 16.85 -1.79 -3.64
CA GLY A 23 16.00 -2.79 -4.30
C GLY A 23 14.86 -3.34 -3.45
N LYS A 24 14.47 -2.67 -2.37
CA LYS A 24 13.35 -3.12 -1.52
C LYS A 24 12.04 -3.28 -2.29
N THR A 25 11.68 -2.29 -3.08
CA THR A 25 10.46 -2.33 -3.89
C THR A 25 10.53 -3.42 -4.94
N THR A 26 11.67 -3.56 -5.61
CA THR A 26 11.88 -4.61 -6.61
C THR A 26 11.73 -5.99 -6.01
N LEU A 27 12.28 -6.20 -4.81
CA LEU A 27 12.15 -7.48 -4.10
C LEU A 27 10.69 -7.78 -3.76
N ALA A 28 10.01 -6.82 -3.15
CA ALA A 28 8.64 -7.00 -2.69
C ALA A 28 7.65 -7.13 -3.86
N ALA A 29 7.75 -6.26 -4.85
CA ALA A 29 6.86 -6.28 -6.01
C ALA A 29 7.08 -7.48 -6.94
N GLY A 30 8.19 -8.20 -6.76
CA GLY A 30 8.45 -9.46 -7.46
C GLY A 30 7.60 -10.64 -6.96
N ILE A 31 6.88 -10.48 -5.85
CA ILE A 31 5.97 -11.53 -5.36
C ILE A 31 4.80 -11.66 -6.34
N PRO A 32 4.54 -12.87 -6.88
CA PRO A 32 3.48 -13.04 -7.87
C PRO A 32 2.10 -12.62 -7.36
N GLY A 33 1.37 -11.85 -8.17
CA GLY A 33 0.01 -11.43 -7.86
C GLY A 33 -0.13 -10.40 -6.76
N CYS A 34 0.97 -9.80 -6.29
CA CYS A 34 0.90 -8.79 -5.25
C CYS A 34 0.30 -7.48 -5.74
N HIS A 35 -0.27 -6.73 -4.81
CA HIS A 35 -0.67 -5.34 -5.01
C HIS A 35 0.32 -4.42 -4.32
N VAL A 36 0.77 -3.39 -5.00
CA VAL A 36 1.67 -2.38 -4.44
C VAL A 36 0.88 -1.10 -4.19
N LEU A 37 0.87 -0.67 -2.94
CA LEU A 37 0.32 0.62 -2.52
C LEU A 37 1.49 1.56 -2.28
N ASN A 38 1.70 2.48 -3.20
CA ASN A 38 2.74 3.48 -3.08
C ASN A 38 2.12 4.80 -2.57
N PHE A 39 2.52 5.20 -1.38
CA PHE A 39 1.94 6.34 -0.69
C PHE A 39 2.66 7.64 -1.04
N ALA A 40 1.89 8.63 -1.48
CA ALA A 40 2.41 9.98 -1.72
C ALA A 40 2.94 10.59 -0.41
N ASN A 41 4.00 11.40 -0.54
CA ASN A 41 4.46 12.21 0.58
C ASN A 41 3.59 13.45 0.70
N VAL A 42 2.63 13.41 1.60
CA VAL A 42 1.61 14.46 1.78
C VAL A 42 2.17 15.80 2.26
N GLU A 43 3.40 15.83 2.76
CA GLU A 43 4.06 17.08 3.18
C GLU A 43 4.74 17.80 2.03
N VAL A 44 5.15 17.07 1.00
CA VAL A 44 6.00 17.60 -0.07
C VAL A 44 5.25 17.76 -1.39
N GLU A 45 4.30 16.85 -1.67
CA GLU A 45 3.62 16.84 -2.95
C GLU A 45 2.47 17.84 -3.02
N ASP A 46 2.55 18.72 -4.01
CA ASP A 46 1.40 19.49 -4.46
C ASP A 46 0.56 18.60 -5.36
N LEU A 47 -0.47 18.00 -4.77
CA LEU A 47 -1.32 17.01 -5.44
C LEU A 47 -2.00 17.53 -6.70
N GLN A 48 -2.09 18.85 -6.86
CA GLN A 48 -2.68 19.46 -8.06
C GLN A 48 -1.72 19.47 -9.26
N LYS A 49 -0.43 19.31 -9.00
CA LYS A 49 0.62 19.35 -10.03
C LYS A 49 1.25 18.00 -10.33
N VAL A 50 0.73 16.94 -9.72
CA VAL A 50 1.27 15.61 -9.93
C VAL A 50 1.00 15.17 -11.37
N THR A 51 2.04 15.10 -12.15
CA THR A 51 1.98 14.54 -13.51
C THR A 51 2.12 13.01 -13.45
N ILE A 52 1.63 12.35 -14.48
CA ILE A 52 1.71 10.88 -14.59
C ILE A 52 3.15 10.38 -14.38
N LYS A 53 4.14 11.12 -14.83
CA LYS A 53 5.57 10.77 -14.66
C LYS A 53 6.06 10.88 -13.22
N ALA A 54 5.35 11.62 -12.38
CA ALA A 54 5.71 11.80 -10.97
C ALA A 54 4.98 10.81 -10.05
N HIS A 55 4.10 10.01 -10.59
CA HIS A 55 3.28 9.07 -9.82
C HIS A 55 4.12 7.97 -9.16
N GLY A 56 4.77 8.28 -8.08
CA GLY A 56 5.43 7.31 -7.25
C GLY A 56 6.94 7.15 -7.45
N GLY A 57 7.55 8.00 -8.27
CA GLY A 57 9.02 8.08 -8.36
C GLY A 57 9.70 6.73 -8.63
N ASP A 58 10.69 6.41 -7.80
CA ASP A 58 11.51 5.19 -7.98
C ASP A 58 10.68 3.90 -7.83
N SER A 59 9.66 3.90 -7.00
CA SER A 59 8.78 2.73 -6.83
C SER A 59 7.97 2.45 -8.07
N PHE A 60 7.44 3.49 -8.72
CA PHE A 60 6.75 3.33 -10.00
C PHE A 60 7.69 2.75 -11.07
N VAL A 61 8.91 3.30 -11.17
CA VAL A 61 9.89 2.83 -12.15
C VAL A 61 10.27 1.37 -11.90
N ALA A 62 10.44 0.97 -10.63
CA ALA A 62 10.75 -0.41 -10.28
C ALA A 62 9.62 -1.36 -10.69
N CYS A 63 8.38 -0.99 -10.45
CA CYS A 63 7.21 -1.79 -10.86
C CYS A 63 7.10 -1.87 -12.37
N GLU A 64 7.33 -0.77 -13.08
CA GLU A 64 7.34 -0.73 -14.54
C GLU A 64 8.37 -1.69 -15.14
N LYS A 65 9.58 -1.70 -14.60
CA LYS A 65 10.65 -2.63 -15.04
C LYS A 65 10.25 -4.08 -14.83
N LEU A 66 9.63 -4.39 -13.69
CA LEU A 66 9.12 -5.73 -13.41
C LEU A 66 7.98 -6.11 -14.37
N ALA A 67 7.11 -5.17 -14.69
CA ALA A 67 6.03 -5.38 -15.64
C ALA A 67 6.55 -5.65 -17.05
N ASP A 68 7.57 -4.91 -17.49
CA ASP A 68 8.22 -5.13 -18.77
C ASP A 68 8.89 -6.52 -18.86
N ALA A 69 9.36 -7.03 -17.73
CA ALA A 69 9.93 -8.38 -17.63
C ALA A 69 8.86 -9.47 -17.43
N GLY A 70 7.56 -9.13 -17.45
CA GLY A 70 6.47 -10.08 -17.25
C GLY A 70 6.30 -10.56 -15.80
N LYS A 71 6.87 -9.85 -14.83
CA LYS A 71 6.89 -10.25 -13.42
C LYS A 71 5.93 -9.47 -12.52
N PHE A 72 5.28 -8.47 -13.06
CA PHE A 72 4.35 -7.62 -12.32
C PHE A 72 3.24 -7.13 -13.25
N ASP A 73 2.03 -7.00 -12.72
CA ASP A 73 0.89 -6.44 -13.44
C ASP A 73 0.67 -4.99 -12.97
N MET A 74 0.83 -4.03 -13.86
CA MET A 74 0.66 -2.61 -13.53
C MET A 74 -0.77 -2.26 -13.08
N ASN A 75 -1.77 -3.08 -13.36
CA ASN A 75 -3.11 -2.92 -12.80
C ASN A 75 -3.12 -3.10 -11.28
N ASN A 76 -2.11 -3.75 -10.73
CA ASN A 76 -1.93 -3.95 -9.30
C ASN A 76 -1.05 -2.88 -8.64
N TYR A 77 -0.60 -1.90 -9.40
CA TYR A 77 0.10 -0.74 -8.87
C TYR A 77 -0.90 0.36 -8.54
N HIS A 78 -0.82 0.88 -7.32
CA HIS A 78 -1.73 1.92 -6.83
C HIS A 78 -0.94 3.06 -6.20
N TYR A 79 -1.10 4.26 -6.74
CA TYR A 79 -0.53 5.46 -6.14
C TYR A 79 -1.58 6.11 -5.25
N ILE A 80 -1.30 6.16 -3.97
CA ILE A 80 -2.25 6.57 -2.93
C ILE A 80 -1.96 8.00 -2.51
N VAL A 81 -2.90 8.89 -2.71
CA VAL A 81 -2.73 10.32 -2.46
C VAL A 81 -3.41 10.83 -1.19
N GLY A 82 -4.16 9.98 -0.50
CA GLY A 82 -4.84 10.37 0.74
C GLY A 82 -5.56 9.21 1.39
N TRP A 83 -6.11 9.48 2.57
CA TRP A 83 -6.78 8.45 3.37
C TRP A 83 -8.01 7.86 2.68
N SER A 84 -8.85 8.71 2.08
CA SER A 84 -10.02 8.25 1.34
C SER A 84 -9.66 7.37 0.16
N ASP A 85 -8.61 7.74 -0.57
CA ASP A 85 -8.08 6.96 -1.69
C ASP A 85 -7.54 5.61 -1.21
N TYR A 86 -6.84 5.59 -0.09
CA TYR A 86 -6.37 4.37 0.56
C TYR A 86 -7.54 3.42 0.86
N LYS A 87 -8.55 3.90 1.55
CA LYS A 87 -9.72 3.08 1.89
C LYS A 87 -10.44 2.55 0.65
N ALA A 88 -10.62 3.40 -0.35
CA ALA A 88 -11.27 3.01 -1.60
C ALA A 88 -10.47 1.94 -2.35
N THR A 89 -9.15 2.10 -2.40
CA THR A 89 -8.26 1.17 -3.09
C THR A 89 -8.25 -0.20 -2.41
N VAL A 90 -8.08 -0.23 -1.08
CA VAL A 90 -8.13 -1.49 -0.33
C VAL A 90 -9.51 -2.15 -0.45
N GLY A 91 -10.57 -1.37 -0.40
CA GLY A 91 -11.92 -1.86 -0.60
C GLY A 91 -12.13 -2.53 -1.97
N LYS A 92 -11.61 -1.93 -3.02
CA LYS A 92 -11.64 -2.52 -4.37
C LYS A 92 -10.86 -3.83 -4.45
N ILE A 93 -9.67 -3.87 -3.87
CA ILE A 93 -8.86 -5.09 -3.84
C ILE A 93 -9.62 -6.20 -3.14
N VAL A 94 -10.16 -5.93 -1.96
CA VAL A 94 -10.91 -6.93 -1.18
C VAL A 94 -12.13 -7.43 -1.93
N LYS A 95 -12.89 -6.54 -2.57
CA LYS A 95 -14.07 -6.91 -3.35
C LYS A 95 -13.75 -7.73 -4.60
N SER A 96 -12.56 -7.56 -5.15
CA SER A 96 -12.12 -8.31 -6.33
C SER A 96 -11.67 -9.72 -6.01
N LEU A 97 -11.44 -10.04 -4.73
CA LEU A 97 -10.98 -11.35 -4.32
C LEU A 97 -12.13 -12.36 -4.43
N PRO A 98 -11.84 -13.58 -4.92
CA PRO A 98 -12.85 -14.64 -4.92
C PRO A 98 -13.23 -15.01 -3.48
N LYS A 99 -14.40 -15.63 -3.32
CA LYS A 99 -14.83 -16.15 -2.03
C LYS A 99 -13.75 -17.09 -1.48
N ARG A 100 -13.35 -16.84 -0.24
CA ARG A 100 -12.23 -17.56 0.36
C ARG A 100 -12.58 -19.03 0.59
N GLU A 101 -11.86 -19.90 -0.08
CA GLU A 101 -11.71 -21.30 0.31
C GLU A 101 -10.54 -21.41 1.30
N SER A 102 -10.58 -22.40 2.17
CA SER A 102 -9.57 -22.55 3.24
C SER A 102 -8.13 -22.72 2.74
N SER A 103 -7.98 -23.20 1.51
CA SER A 103 -6.69 -23.44 0.86
C SER A 103 -6.26 -22.36 -0.10
N ASP A 104 -7.11 -21.35 -0.36
CA ASP A 104 -6.82 -20.34 -1.36
C ASP A 104 -5.70 -19.41 -0.90
N PRO A 105 -4.66 -19.21 -1.71
CA PRO A 105 -3.68 -18.19 -1.43
C PRO A 105 -4.31 -16.80 -1.56
N ARG A 106 -3.95 -15.90 -0.67
CA ARG A 106 -4.34 -14.51 -0.75
C ARG A 106 -3.20 -13.68 -1.30
N PRO A 107 -3.49 -12.63 -2.09
CA PRO A 107 -2.44 -11.79 -2.61
C PRO A 107 -1.75 -11.02 -1.49
N TRP A 108 -0.48 -10.76 -1.67
CA TRP A 108 0.27 -9.89 -0.81
C TRP A 108 -0.09 -8.44 -1.12
N ILE A 109 -0.25 -7.65 -0.09
CA ILE A 109 -0.39 -6.20 -0.20
C ILE A 109 0.88 -5.56 0.36
N ILE A 110 1.54 -4.78 -0.47
CA ILE A 110 2.81 -4.13 -0.15
C ILE A 110 2.56 -2.67 0.15
N TYR A 111 2.95 -2.22 1.32
CA TYR A 111 2.88 -0.82 1.72
C TYR A 111 4.24 -0.18 1.48
N ASP A 112 4.33 0.65 0.49
CA ASP A 112 5.56 1.31 0.08
C ASP A 112 5.36 2.83 0.10
N ASP A 113 5.89 3.57 1.05
CA ASP A 113 6.54 3.06 2.26
C ASP A 113 5.66 3.31 3.50
N THR A 114 6.01 2.69 4.59
CA THR A 114 5.26 2.84 5.84
C THR A 114 5.39 4.22 6.48
N THR A 115 6.48 4.93 6.22
CA THR A 115 6.66 6.31 6.71
C THR A 115 5.60 7.22 6.10
N ASN A 116 5.44 7.20 4.78
CA ASN A 116 4.42 8.00 4.11
C ASN A 116 3.00 7.57 4.48
N PHE A 117 2.77 6.27 4.65
CA PHE A 117 1.49 5.77 5.15
C PHE A 117 1.15 6.33 6.53
N ARG A 118 2.11 6.31 7.45
CA ARG A 118 1.92 6.83 8.80
C ARG A 118 1.67 8.33 8.80
N MET A 119 2.36 9.08 7.97
CA MET A 119 2.14 10.52 7.81
C MET A 119 0.73 10.80 7.30
N MET A 120 0.27 10.06 6.32
CA MET A 120 -1.09 10.18 5.77
C MET A 120 -2.15 9.90 6.84
N ALA A 121 -1.97 8.85 7.61
CA ALA A 121 -2.88 8.49 8.70
C ALA A 121 -2.91 9.56 9.79
N ARG A 122 -1.76 10.14 10.10
CA ARG A 122 -1.65 11.24 11.08
C ARG A 122 -2.39 12.49 10.61
N VAL A 123 -2.20 12.88 9.37
CA VAL A 123 -2.91 14.03 8.78
C VAL A 123 -4.42 13.82 8.84
N GLN A 124 -4.89 12.64 8.52
CA GLN A 124 -6.31 12.31 8.59
C GLN A 124 -6.85 12.37 10.03
N TYR A 125 -6.10 11.85 10.98
CA TYR A 125 -6.48 11.90 12.39
C TYR A 125 -6.60 13.34 12.89
N GLU A 126 -5.65 14.20 12.56
CA GLU A 126 -5.67 15.62 12.94
C GLU A 126 -6.85 16.35 12.29
N ASP A 127 -7.16 16.06 11.03
CA ASP A 127 -8.31 16.62 10.33
C ASP A 127 -9.62 16.26 11.02
N GLU A 128 -9.82 14.99 11.32
CA GLU A 128 -11.03 14.53 12.00
C GLU A 128 -11.18 15.14 13.39
N LYS A 129 -10.09 15.24 14.13
CA LYS A 129 -10.06 15.86 15.44
C LYS A 129 -10.48 17.33 15.38
N ASN A 130 -10.04 18.07 14.37
CA ASN A 130 -10.36 19.47 14.18
C ASN A 130 -11.80 19.72 13.70
N LYS A 131 -12.43 18.74 13.08
CA LYS A 131 -13.81 18.83 12.58
C LYS A 131 -14.88 18.54 13.62
N VAL A 132 -14.54 18.03 14.79
CA VAL A 132 -15.52 17.68 15.82
C VAL A 132 -15.90 18.92 16.63
N PRO A 133 -17.16 19.42 16.52
CA PRO A 133 -17.59 20.59 17.29
C PRO A 133 -17.50 20.35 18.78
N GLY A 134 -17.01 21.35 19.52
CA GLY A 134 -16.94 21.33 20.98
C GLY A 134 -15.83 20.47 21.58
N LYS A 135 -15.01 19.81 20.79
CA LYS A 135 -13.79 19.17 21.30
C LYS A 135 -12.69 20.18 21.50
N MET A 136 -12.10 20.15 22.70
CA MET A 136 -10.90 20.92 22.94
C MET A 136 -9.79 20.44 22.00
N GLN A 137 -9.18 21.38 21.30
CA GLN A 137 -7.99 21.08 20.53
C GLN A 137 -6.83 20.85 21.52
N TRP A 138 -6.25 19.69 21.45
CA TRP A 138 -5.02 19.41 22.17
C TRP A 138 -3.88 20.13 21.45
N GLY A 139 -3.41 21.18 22.07
CA GLY A 139 -2.27 21.92 21.56
C GLY A 139 -0.98 21.13 21.64
#